data_d172fc083698c64cfc93a834ed6b4542
#
_entry.id   d172fc083698c64cfc93a834ed6b4542
#
_cell.length_a   1.000
_cell.length_b   1.000
_cell.length_c   1.000
_cell.angle_alpha   90.00
_cell.angle_beta   90.00
_cell.angle_gamma   90.00
#
_symmetry.space_group_name_H-M   'P 1'
#
loop_
_entity.id
_entity.type
_entity.pdbx_description
1 polymer ?
#
loop_
_entity_poly.entity_id
_entity_poly.type
_entity_poly.pdbx_seq_one_letter_code
_entity_poly.pdbx_strand_id
1 'polypeptide(L)'
;MTKLTVAVAAAWLIAGCQHPKAPARVTGFQERAQEAGIAFRMHDLPKEQGEQFHINLYDHGSGLAVGDYDNDGREDIYFLNQLGGNALYRNMGDGSFVDVTAKAGVALPGRVSVAATFADYDNDGWEDLYVTTTRGGNVLFHNRGDGTFEDVTAAAGLRYVGHSQAAVFFDYDNDGYLDLFLTNTGRWTTDTFDSATGAYVGKADLGTTMTTPREFNRLYHNNGDGTFTDQTDRAGLRGRGWAGDVAVFDYDEDGFLDLFVPSMFGRGQLYHNSGHGTFTDVTAQTLGRTPYGAIGSKVFDYDGDGRLDLFVVDMHSDMWMGLDAQHLSLETARRTQHQRFLSPLGPTVDETTPGFTTTVRALFAKLGEDYNTLLFGNALYRNLGQGRFTETAAPAGLETLWPWGVATGDFDDDGNEDVFITSGMGYPFYYWPNQLMMNNGDGTFRDQAAALGIEPPTGGIYLEEKVGGKPAARSSRSAVVADFDGDGRLEIVTNNFNGRPYYFANRFPRRNYVEFRLTGTKSNRDAIGTVVRLWAGNKVMVRQVSPAGGYLAQSTRVVHFGLGDRSQVDSIAIRWPRGIMQTLRNPAINTLHEVREPAR
;
A
#
# COMPACT_ATOMS: atom_id res chain seq x y z
N MET A 1 54.50 79.35 -2.99
CA MET A 1 53.92 78.93 -1.71
C MET A 1 52.45 78.56 -1.99
N THR A 2 52.17 77.36 -2.24
CA THR A 2 50.88 76.88 -2.74
C THR A 2 50.15 76.18 -1.60
N LYS A 3 48.98 76.68 -1.28
CA LYS A 3 48.09 76.04 -0.25
C LYS A 3 47.30 74.92 -0.85
N LEU A 4 47.45 73.76 -0.28
CA LEU A 4 46.71 72.52 -0.64
C LEU A 4 45.44 72.48 0.22
N THR A 5 44.28 72.52 -0.41
CA THR A 5 42.95 72.39 0.26
C THR A 5 42.52 70.93 0.16
N VAL A 6 42.38 70.22 1.27
CA VAL A 6 41.87 68.87 1.36
C VAL A 6 40.35 68.93 1.52
N ALA A 7 39.62 68.39 0.57
CA ALA A 7 38.17 68.20 0.65
C ALA A 7 37.87 66.78 1.23
N VAL A 8 37.18 66.73 2.37
CA VAL A 8 36.69 65.53 2.99
C VAL A 8 35.28 65.19 2.43
N ALA A 9 35.16 64.15 1.64
CA ALA A 9 33.87 63.64 1.20
C ALA A 9 33.31 62.63 2.23
N ALA A 10 32.21 62.99 2.87
CA ALA A 10 31.47 62.16 3.78
C ALA A 10 30.60 61.16 2.93
N ALA A 11 30.94 59.90 2.90
CA ALA A 11 30.11 58.84 2.31
C ALA A 11 29.08 58.38 3.34
N TRP A 12 27.80 58.65 3.08
CA TRP A 12 26.70 58.07 3.82
C TRP A 12 26.49 56.63 3.41
N LEU A 13 26.82 55.67 4.29
CA LEU A 13 26.45 54.25 4.14
C LEU A 13 24.95 54.15 4.47
N ILE A 14 24.12 53.98 3.45
CA ILE A 14 22.74 53.55 3.61
C ILE A 14 22.81 52.03 3.90
N ALA A 15 22.75 51.66 5.17
CA ALA A 15 22.48 50.27 5.58
C ALA A 15 21.03 49.95 5.23
N GLY A 16 20.82 49.34 4.07
CA GLY A 16 19.53 48.75 3.72
C GLY A 16 19.22 47.61 4.69
N CYS A 17 18.23 47.79 5.55
CA CYS A 17 17.62 46.71 6.30
C CYS A 17 17.06 45.70 5.30
N GLN A 18 17.80 44.64 5.01
CA GLN A 18 17.23 43.47 4.38
C GLN A 18 16.30 42.86 5.41
N HIS A 19 15.00 43.06 5.23
CA HIS A 19 14.01 42.23 5.91
C HIS A 19 14.31 40.78 5.58
N PRO A 20 14.39 39.87 6.57
CA PRO A 20 14.52 38.46 6.27
C PRO A 20 13.35 38.10 5.35
N LYS A 21 13.64 37.58 4.15
CA LYS A 21 12.62 36.99 3.30
C LYS A 21 11.88 36.01 4.17
N ALA A 22 10.55 36.14 4.28
CA ALA A 22 9.72 35.12 4.88
C ALA A 22 10.11 33.78 4.21
N PRO A 23 10.27 32.71 4.99
CA PRO A 23 10.57 31.39 4.40
C PRO A 23 9.54 31.15 3.31
N ALA A 24 10.00 30.71 2.13
CA ALA A 24 9.10 30.34 1.05
C ALA A 24 8.09 29.34 1.62
N ARG A 25 6.79 29.58 1.42
CA ARG A 25 5.77 28.62 1.83
C ARG A 25 6.09 27.30 1.13
N VAL A 26 6.35 26.26 1.90
CA VAL A 26 6.49 24.91 1.41
C VAL A 26 5.11 24.52 0.88
N THR A 27 5.02 24.19 -0.40
CA THR A 27 3.83 23.59 -1.00
C THR A 27 4.14 22.14 -1.29
N GLY A 28 3.23 21.23 -1.01
CA GLY A 28 3.43 19.79 -1.13
C GLY A 28 3.64 19.15 0.24
N PHE A 29 4.65 18.33 0.39
CA PHE A 29 4.89 17.53 1.59
C PHE A 29 6.15 17.95 2.35
N GLN A 30 6.16 17.70 3.64
CA GLN A 30 7.32 17.88 4.50
C GLN A 30 7.50 16.65 5.38
N GLU A 31 8.66 15.99 5.27
CA GLU A 31 8.99 14.86 6.15
C GLU A 31 9.19 15.35 7.60
N ARG A 32 8.47 14.75 8.56
CA ARG A 32 8.43 15.17 9.97
C ARG A 32 8.38 14.01 10.97
N ALA A 33 8.71 12.78 10.60
CA ALA A 33 8.57 11.64 11.50
C ALA A 33 9.24 11.85 12.86
N GLN A 34 10.46 12.38 12.87
CA GLN A 34 11.18 12.63 14.11
C GLN A 34 10.51 13.74 14.97
N GLU A 35 10.03 14.81 14.32
CA GLU A 35 9.36 15.92 15.00
C GLU A 35 7.99 15.48 15.53
N ALA A 36 7.32 14.57 14.82
CA ALA A 36 6.07 13.96 15.23
C ALA A 36 6.23 12.92 16.35
N GLY A 37 7.44 12.63 16.82
CA GLY A 37 7.69 11.67 17.90
C GLY A 37 7.78 10.22 17.43
N ILE A 38 7.80 9.95 16.12
CA ILE A 38 7.92 8.60 15.57
C ILE A 38 9.40 8.19 15.59
N ALA A 39 9.79 7.40 16.59
CA ALA A 39 11.17 6.94 16.79
C ALA A 39 11.41 5.51 16.28
N PHE A 40 10.40 4.87 15.70
CA PHE A 40 10.48 3.51 15.18
C PHE A 40 11.59 3.36 14.15
N ARG A 41 12.16 2.17 14.11
CA ARG A 41 13.08 1.75 13.05
C ARG A 41 12.82 0.29 12.70
N MET A 42 12.57 0.03 11.44
CA MET A 42 12.52 -1.32 10.91
C MET A 42 13.94 -1.88 10.79
N HIS A 43 14.14 -3.12 11.26
CA HIS A 43 15.38 -3.86 11.15
C HIS A 43 15.13 -5.15 10.37
N ASP A 44 15.97 -5.38 9.37
CA ASP A 44 15.97 -6.61 8.59
C ASP A 44 16.73 -7.75 9.28
N LEU A 45 16.63 -8.95 8.73
CA LEU A 45 17.35 -10.13 9.23
C LEU A 45 18.81 -10.10 8.74
N PRO A 46 19.81 -9.80 9.59
CA PRO A 46 21.15 -9.46 9.15
C PRO A 46 21.93 -10.62 8.52
N LYS A 47 21.56 -11.87 8.79
CA LYS A 47 22.24 -13.05 8.23
C LYS A 47 21.66 -13.52 6.90
N GLU A 48 20.47 -13.10 6.54
CA GLU A 48 19.90 -13.43 5.24
C GLU A 48 20.59 -12.68 4.10
N GLN A 49 21.24 -11.56 4.40
CA GLN A 49 22.00 -10.79 3.42
C GLN A 49 23.43 -11.28 3.19
N GLY A 50 24.00 -12.10 4.10
CA GLY A 50 25.29 -12.78 3.98
C GLY A 50 26.47 -11.93 3.48
N GLU A 51 27.69 -12.52 3.41
CA GLU A 51 28.84 -11.90 2.74
C GLU A 51 28.69 -11.85 1.22
N GLN A 52 27.85 -12.72 0.65
CA GLN A 52 27.40 -12.66 -0.72
C GLN A 52 25.92 -12.25 -0.70
N PHE A 53 25.65 -11.06 -1.18
CA PHE A 53 24.32 -10.55 -1.36
C PHE A 53 23.47 -11.58 -2.12
N HIS A 54 22.74 -12.38 -1.40
CA HIS A 54 21.59 -13.04 -1.95
C HIS A 54 20.48 -11.98 -1.96
N ILE A 55 20.01 -11.64 -3.16
CA ILE A 55 18.75 -10.91 -3.29
C ILE A 55 17.77 -11.70 -2.44
N ASN A 56 17.51 -11.20 -1.24
CA ASN A 56 16.44 -11.72 -0.45
C ASN A 56 15.18 -11.26 -1.20
N LEU A 57 14.73 -12.08 -2.12
CA LEU A 57 13.52 -11.84 -2.93
C LEU A 57 12.31 -11.63 -2.04
N TYR A 58 12.52 -11.71 -0.73
CA TYR A 58 11.50 -11.91 0.28
C TYR A 58 11.73 -11.02 1.47
N ASP A 59 12.18 -9.83 1.21
CA ASP A 59 12.16 -8.75 2.17
C ASP A 59 10.71 -8.45 2.58
N HIS A 60 10.06 -9.53 3.01
CA HIS A 60 8.74 -9.53 3.57
C HIS A 60 8.81 -8.79 4.87
N GLY A 61 7.95 -7.87 5.05
CA GLY A 61 7.93 -7.03 6.20
C GLY A 61 8.04 -5.57 5.77
N SER A 62 8.16 -4.68 6.73
CA SER A 62 7.94 -3.26 6.55
C SER A 62 6.48 -2.94 6.21
N GLY A 63 5.53 -3.77 6.65
CA GLY A 63 4.12 -3.45 6.63
C GLY A 63 3.77 -2.40 7.68
N LEU A 64 2.64 -1.74 7.52
CA LEU A 64 2.05 -0.83 8.52
C LEU A 64 0.53 -0.78 8.37
N ALA A 65 -0.15 -0.45 9.47
CA ALA A 65 -1.60 -0.33 9.48
C ALA A 65 -2.05 0.91 10.25
N VAL A 66 -3.16 1.48 9.81
CA VAL A 66 -3.84 2.61 10.43
C VAL A 66 -5.19 2.14 10.99
N GLY A 67 -5.53 2.57 12.21
CA GLY A 67 -6.80 2.30 12.86
C GLY A 67 -6.94 3.11 14.16
N ASP A 68 -8.16 3.29 14.63
CA ASP A 68 -8.50 3.98 15.88
C ASP A 68 -8.63 2.96 17.02
N TYR A 69 -7.47 2.50 17.57
CA TYR A 69 -7.46 1.38 18.53
C TYR A 69 -8.09 1.73 19.89
N ASP A 70 -8.15 3.00 20.27
CA ASP A 70 -8.70 3.42 21.57
C ASP A 70 -10.02 4.21 21.46
N ASN A 71 -10.64 4.21 20.26
CA ASN A 71 -11.93 4.85 19.95
C ASN A 71 -11.97 6.34 20.33
N ASP A 72 -10.84 7.03 20.21
CA ASP A 72 -10.78 8.47 20.48
C ASP A 72 -11.06 9.34 19.24
N GLY A 73 -11.35 8.72 18.12
CA GLY A 73 -11.71 9.35 16.85
C GLY A 73 -10.50 9.76 16.01
N ARG A 74 -9.29 9.37 16.39
CA ARG A 74 -8.04 9.66 15.67
C ARG A 74 -7.38 8.37 15.20
N GLU A 75 -6.83 8.43 14.01
CA GLU A 75 -6.15 7.29 13.40
C GLU A 75 -4.75 7.10 14.02
N ASP A 76 -4.49 5.91 14.55
CA ASP A 76 -3.22 5.47 15.11
C ASP A 76 -2.40 4.67 14.10
N ILE A 77 -1.11 4.43 14.37
CA ILE A 77 -0.22 3.75 13.43
C ILE A 77 0.45 2.55 14.09
N TYR A 78 0.33 1.38 13.45
CA TYR A 78 1.06 0.19 13.85
C TYR A 78 2.14 -0.17 12.82
N PHE A 79 3.41 -0.11 13.22
CA PHE A 79 4.58 -0.43 12.41
C PHE A 79 5.07 -1.85 12.67
N LEU A 80 5.46 -2.54 11.61
CA LEU A 80 5.93 -3.91 11.65
C LEU A 80 7.44 -4.02 11.46
N ASN A 81 8.05 -5.02 12.15
CA ASN A 81 9.48 -5.25 12.17
C ASN A 81 9.80 -6.72 11.85
N GLN A 82 10.91 -6.96 11.16
CA GLN A 82 11.41 -8.32 10.98
C GLN A 82 12.24 -8.77 12.19
N LEU A 83 13.06 -7.87 12.72
CA LEU A 83 13.91 -8.15 13.87
C LEU A 83 13.67 -7.12 14.99
N GLY A 84 13.25 -7.61 16.15
CA GLY A 84 12.83 -6.76 17.25
C GLY A 84 11.31 -6.68 17.36
N GLY A 85 10.80 -5.68 18.08
CA GLY A 85 9.35 -5.50 18.28
C GLY A 85 8.71 -4.66 17.19
N ASN A 86 7.43 -4.95 16.90
CA ASN A 86 6.53 -4.02 16.24
C ASN A 86 6.24 -2.83 17.17
N ALA A 87 5.65 -1.76 16.66
CA ALA A 87 5.34 -0.60 17.48
C ALA A 87 3.96 0.01 17.15
N LEU A 88 3.16 0.27 18.19
CA LEU A 88 1.90 0.98 18.12
C LEU A 88 2.09 2.42 18.59
N TYR A 89 1.80 3.37 17.72
CA TYR A 89 1.88 4.80 17.97
C TYR A 89 0.50 5.40 18.05
N ARG A 90 0.15 5.91 19.24
CA ARG A 90 -1.09 6.64 19.48
C ARG A 90 -0.99 8.06 18.93
N ASN A 91 -1.98 8.47 18.16
CA ASN A 91 -2.13 9.83 17.66
C ASN A 91 -2.64 10.80 18.74
N MET A 92 -1.94 11.90 18.94
CA MET A 92 -2.32 12.91 19.92
C MET A 92 -3.24 14.00 19.38
N GLY A 93 -3.56 13.99 18.07
CA GLY A 93 -4.47 14.93 17.40
C GLY A 93 -3.87 16.27 17.03
N ASP A 94 -2.57 16.45 17.23
CA ASP A 94 -1.83 17.67 16.89
C ASP A 94 -0.68 17.40 15.89
N GLY A 95 -0.74 16.27 15.21
CA GLY A 95 0.31 15.77 14.32
C GLY A 95 1.51 15.18 15.06
N SER A 96 1.36 14.86 16.35
CA SER A 96 2.34 14.12 17.15
C SER A 96 1.83 12.76 17.58
N PHE A 97 2.76 11.84 17.86
CA PHE A 97 2.47 10.46 18.22
C PHE A 97 3.26 10.02 19.46
N VAL A 98 2.68 9.11 20.22
CA VAL A 98 3.31 8.52 21.42
C VAL A 98 3.34 7.00 21.28
N ASP A 99 4.50 6.39 21.50
CA ASP A 99 4.66 4.93 21.54
C ASP A 99 3.92 4.34 22.75
N VAL A 100 2.90 3.53 22.48
CA VAL A 100 2.09 2.83 23.48
C VAL A 100 2.24 1.31 23.43
N THR A 101 3.17 0.82 22.65
CA THR A 101 3.40 -0.61 22.35
C THR A 101 3.49 -1.48 23.60
N ALA A 102 4.27 -1.05 24.59
CA ALA A 102 4.46 -1.81 25.81
C ALA A 102 3.19 -1.91 26.65
N LYS A 103 2.38 -0.84 26.69
CA LYS A 103 1.07 -0.83 27.37
C LYS A 103 0.08 -1.72 26.61
N ALA A 104 0.03 -1.59 25.31
CA ALA A 104 -0.92 -2.33 24.45
C ALA A 104 -0.59 -3.84 24.38
N GLY A 105 0.67 -4.24 24.58
CA GLY A 105 1.07 -5.65 24.58
C GLY A 105 1.26 -6.27 23.20
N VAL A 106 1.46 -5.46 22.15
CA VAL A 106 1.42 -5.89 20.73
C VAL A 106 2.79 -5.96 20.04
N ALA A 107 3.88 -5.97 20.77
CA ALA A 107 5.25 -5.86 20.23
C ALA A 107 5.71 -7.05 19.38
N LEU A 108 5.34 -8.29 19.68
CA LEU A 108 5.76 -9.54 19.01
C LEU A 108 7.28 -9.65 18.73
N PRO A 109 8.18 -9.44 19.71
CA PRO A 109 9.62 -9.30 19.46
C PRO A 109 10.32 -10.59 19.00
N GLY A 110 9.68 -11.74 19.10
CA GLY A 110 10.22 -13.05 18.70
C GLY A 110 9.70 -13.55 17.35
N ARG A 111 9.10 -12.68 16.53
CA ARG A 111 8.52 -13.05 15.25
C ARG A 111 8.97 -12.11 14.14
N VAL A 112 9.05 -12.64 12.92
CA VAL A 112 9.27 -11.84 11.71
C VAL A 112 7.90 -11.39 11.22
N SER A 113 7.51 -10.17 11.61
CA SER A 113 6.20 -9.62 11.24
C SER A 113 6.23 -9.05 9.83
N VAL A 114 5.11 -9.22 9.09
CA VAL A 114 5.02 -8.91 7.65
C VAL A 114 3.99 -7.84 7.38
N ALA A 115 2.70 -8.11 7.63
CA ALA A 115 1.61 -7.16 7.48
C ALA A 115 0.70 -7.16 8.71
N ALA A 116 -0.11 -6.12 8.83
CA ALA A 116 -1.15 -6.04 9.85
C ALA A 116 -2.42 -5.42 9.28
N THR A 117 -3.55 -5.73 9.93
CA THR A 117 -4.84 -5.13 9.63
C THR A 117 -5.64 -4.97 10.91
N PHE A 118 -6.24 -3.79 11.08
CA PHE A 118 -7.25 -3.54 12.11
C PHE A 118 -8.63 -3.86 11.58
N ALA A 119 -9.47 -4.48 12.40
CA ALA A 119 -10.88 -4.72 12.10
C ALA A 119 -11.65 -5.08 13.39
N ASP A 120 -12.89 -4.66 13.49
CA ASP A 120 -13.82 -5.11 14.52
C ASP A 120 -14.46 -6.45 14.07
N TYR A 121 -13.72 -7.58 14.30
CA TYR A 121 -14.14 -8.88 13.76
C TYR A 121 -15.33 -9.48 14.53
N ASP A 122 -15.55 -9.12 15.79
CA ASP A 122 -16.63 -9.65 16.62
C ASP A 122 -17.79 -8.67 16.83
N ASN A 123 -17.73 -7.49 16.18
CA ASN A 123 -18.73 -6.42 16.22
C ASN A 123 -18.95 -5.83 17.62
N ASP A 124 -17.94 -5.86 18.51
CA ASP A 124 -18.05 -5.32 19.87
C ASP A 124 -17.83 -3.78 19.93
N GLY A 125 -17.32 -3.20 18.85
CA GLY A 125 -17.09 -1.77 18.68
C GLY A 125 -15.67 -1.32 18.93
N TRP A 126 -14.73 -2.24 19.12
CA TRP A 126 -13.31 -1.97 19.24
C TRP A 126 -12.56 -2.64 18.08
N GLU A 127 -11.63 -1.93 17.49
CA GLU A 127 -10.82 -2.49 16.42
C GLU A 127 -9.80 -3.47 16.98
N ASP A 128 -9.88 -4.72 16.53
CA ASP A 128 -8.91 -5.78 16.79
C ASP A 128 -7.75 -5.70 15.83
N LEU A 129 -6.68 -6.45 16.08
CA LEU A 129 -5.46 -6.39 15.27
C LEU A 129 -5.03 -7.79 14.84
N TYR A 130 -4.99 -8.04 13.53
CA TYR A 130 -4.41 -9.26 12.97
C TYR A 130 -3.01 -8.98 12.39
N VAL A 131 -2.02 -9.81 12.77
CA VAL A 131 -0.63 -9.66 12.34
C VAL A 131 -0.18 -10.92 11.61
N THR A 132 0.30 -10.77 10.39
CA THR A 132 0.91 -11.86 9.62
C THR A 132 2.40 -11.98 9.91
N THR A 133 2.92 -13.19 9.79
CA THR A 133 4.33 -13.47 10.09
C THR A 133 4.94 -14.47 9.10
N THR A 134 6.25 -14.38 8.91
CA THR A 134 7.01 -15.43 8.22
C THR A 134 7.30 -16.56 9.21
N ARG A 135 6.61 -17.70 9.05
CA ARG A 135 6.78 -18.97 9.80
C ARG A 135 6.66 -18.88 11.32
N GLY A 136 6.50 -17.68 11.91
CA GLY A 136 6.36 -17.50 13.37
C GLY A 136 4.97 -17.82 13.92
N GLY A 137 4.00 -18.05 13.05
CA GLY A 137 2.57 -18.11 13.36
C GLY A 137 1.93 -16.73 13.40
N ASN A 138 0.84 -16.56 12.67
CA ASN A 138 0.07 -15.31 12.66
C ASN A 138 -0.63 -15.10 14.01
N VAL A 139 -1.01 -13.86 14.32
CA VAL A 139 -1.62 -13.51 15.61
C VAL A 139 -2.89 -12.68 15.39
N LEU A 140 -3.97 -13.10 16.03
CA LEU A 140 -5.15 -12.28 16.23
C LEU A 140 -5.13 -11.74 17.67
N PHE A 141 -5.04 -10.43 17.81
CA PHE A 141 -5.17 -9.71 19.04
C PHE A 141 -6.58 -9.13 19.18
N HIS A 142 -7.32 -9.56 20.21
CA HIS A 142 -8.59 -8.96 20.59
C HIS A 142 -8.35 -7.71 21.44
N ASN A 143 -9.01 -6.63 21.09
CA ASN A 143 -8.94 -5.35 21.81
C ASN A 143 -9.87 -5.35 23.04
N ARG A 144 -9.32 -5.16 24.22
CA ARG A 144 -10.10 -5.18 25.47
C ARG A 144 -10.84 -3.88 25.79
N GLY A 145 -10.72 -2.87 24.94
CA GLY A 145 -11.32 -1.55 25.15
C GLY A 145 -10.71 -0.72 26.29
N ASP A 146 -9.60 -1.18 26.87
CA ASP A 146 -8.87 -0.48 27.94
C ASP A 146 -7.49 0.00 27.50
N GLY A 147 -7.23 -0.10 26.19
CA GLY A 147 -5.96 0.21 25.54
C GLY A 147 -4.94 -0.93 25.65
N THR A 148 -5.39 -2.16 25.91
CA THR A 148 -4.59 -3.39 25.88
C THR A 148 -5.23 -4.44 24.98
N PHE A 149 -4.41 -5.36 24.47
CA PHE A 149 -4.84 -6.44 23.59
C PHE A 149 -4.56 -7.81 24.20
N GLU A 150 -5.33 -8.81 23.78
CA GLU A 150 -5.15 -10.22 24.15
C GLU A 150 -4.93 -11.08 22.90
N ASP A 151 -3.92 -11.95 22.92
CA ASP A 151 -3.71 -12.98 21.87
C ASP A 151 -4.80 -14.05 21.97
N VAL A 152 -5.78 -13.99 21.08
CA VAL A 152 -6.91 -14.95 21.01
C VAL A 152 -6.77 -15.92 19.83
N THR A 153 -5.65 -15.92 19.12
CA THR A 153 -5.40 -16.71 17.90
C THR A 153 -5.83 -18.17 18.01
N ALA A 154 -5.49 -18.77 19.14
CA ALA A 154 -5.81 -20.18 19.38
C ALA A 154 -7.30 -20.43 19.63
N ALA A 155 -7.93 -19.56 20.42
CA ALA A 155 -9.36 -19.63 20.75
C ALA A 155 -10.21 -19.36 19.50
N ALA A 156 -9.77 -18.41 18.65
CA ALA A 156 -10.43 -18.06 17.40
C ALA A 156 -10.24 -19.12 16.28
N GLY A 157 -9.41 -20.17 16.47
CA GLY A 157 -9.19 -21.19 15.43
C GLY A 157 -8.26 -20.75 14.29
N LEU A 158 -7.52 -19.64 14.46
CA LEU A 158 -6.68 -19.04 13.41
C LEU A 158 -5.18 -19.43 13.50
N ARG A 159 -4.86 -20.53 14.19
CA ARG A 159 -3.47 -21.02 14.22
C ARG A 159 -3.02 -21.45 12.84
N TYR A 160 -2.18 -20.63 12.24
CA TYR A 160 -1.56 -20.93 10.95
C TYR A 160 -0.08 -20.53 10.96
N VAL A 161 0.77 -21.43 10.42
CA VAL A 161 2.21 -21.22 10.29
C VAL A 161 2.60 -21.36 8.83
N GLY A 162 2.95 -20.24 8.20
CA GLY A 162 3.33 -20.19 6.79
C GLY A 162 4.16 -18.95 6.48
N HIS A 163 4.47 -18.74 5.21
CA HIS A 163 5.07 -17.50 4.69
C HIS A 163 3.94 -16.54 4.32
N SER A 164 3.24 -16.05 5.35
CA SER A 164 2.09 -15.18 5.17
C SER A 164 2.50 -13.78 4.73
N GLN A 165 1.67 -13.18 3.88
CA GLN A 165 1.84 -11.84 3.35
C GLN A 165 0.71 -10.94 3.83
N ALA A 166 -0.15 -10.47 2.94
CA ALA A 166 -1.28 -9.65 3.29
C ALA A 166 -2.39 -10.46 3.97
N ALA A 167 -3.11 -9.81 4.84
CA ALA A 167 -4.37 -10.27 5.39
C ALA A 167 -5.41 -9.17 5.24
N VAL A 168 -6.62 -9.53 4.82
CA VAL A 168 -7.73 -8.60 4.72
C VAL A 168 -8.97 -9.18 5.38
N PHE A 169 -9.66 -8.32 6.11
CA PHE A 169 -10.99 -8.61 6.60
C PHE A 169 -12.04 -8.08 5.61
N PHE A 170 -13.02 -8.89 5.25
CA PHE A 170 -14.14 -8.51 4.40
C PHE A 170 -15.29 -9.50 4.60
N ASP A 171 -16.51 -9.07 4.38
CA ASP A 171 -17.72 -9.88 4.52
C ASP A 171 -18.03 -10.49 3.13
N TYR A 172 -17.58 -11.75 2.88
CA TYR A 172 -17.71 -12.34 1.55
C TYR A 172 -19.10 -12.91 1.25
N ASP A 173 -19.90 -13.22 2.27
CA ASP A 173 -21.23 -13.80 2.10
C ASP A 173 -22.37 -12.89 2.58
N ASN A 174 -22.03 -11.64 2.91
CA ASN A 174 -22.94 -10.59 3.36
C ASN A 174 -23.74 -10.98 4.62
N ASP A 175 -23.14 -11.73 5.55
CA ASP A 175 -23.78 -12.13 6.80
C ASP A 175 -23.66 -11.05 7.91
N GLY A 176 -22.77 -10.08 7.74
CA GLY A 176 -22.53 -8.95 8.65
C GLY A 176 -21.34 -9.14 9.57
N TYR A 177 -20.63 -10.26 9.47
CA TYR A 177 -19.36 -10.49 10.14
C TYR A 177 -18.19 -10.41 9.16
N LEU A 178 -17.06 -9.95 9.63
CA LEU A 178 -15.85 -9.87 8.79
C LEU A 178 -15.13 -11.19 8.78
N ASP A 179 -15.02 -11.78 7.59
CA ASP A 179 -14.21 -12.95 7.30
C ASP A 179 -12.76 -12.56 7.06
N LEU A 180 -11.84 -13.53 7.09
CA LEU A 180 -10.41 -13.26 6.92
C LEU A 180 -9.86 -13.98 5.69
N PHE A 181 -9.33 -13.22 4.73
CA PHE A 181 -8.53 -13.76 3.64
C PHE A 181 -7.05 -13.50 3.87
N LEU A 182 -6.24 -14.56 3.78
CA LEU A 182 -4.82 -14.56 4.03
C LEU A 182 -4.06 -14.99 2.79
N THR A 183 -3.11 -14.19 2.33
CA THR A 183 -2.23 -14.54 1.21
C THR A 183 -0.94 -15.16 1.71
N ASN A 184 -0.39 -16.09 0.93
CA ASN A 184 0.87 -16.78 1.21
C ASN A 184 1.73 -16.85 -0.04
N THR A 185 3.03 -16.99 0.18
CA THR A 185 4.05 -17.05 -0.86
C THR A 185 4.71 -18.42 -0.99
N GLY A 186 6.00 -18.49 -1.26
CA GLY A 186 6.78 -19.72 -1.30
C GLY A 186 7.44 -20.02 0.04
N ARG A 187 7.83 -21.28 0.22
CA ARG A 187 8.49 -21.75 1.42
C ARG A 187 10.01 -21.63 1.29
N TRP A 188 10.56 -20.52 1.71
CA TRP A 188 12.01 -20.26 1.61
C TRP A 188 12.79 -20.30 2.90
N THR A 189 12.13 -20.38 4.06
CA THR A 189 12.80 -20.52 5.34
C THR A 189 12.47 -21.87 5.98
N THR A 190 13.23 -22.24 7.01
CA THR A 190 12.84 -23.28 7.96
C THR A 190 11.70 -22.78 8.86
N ASP A 191 11.19 -23.66 9.73
CA ASP A 191 10.07 -23.31 10.63
C ASP A 191 10.54 -22.65 11.94
N THR A 192 11.86 -22.62 12.20
CA THR A 192 12.41 -22.17 13.49
C THR A 192 13.21 -20.89 13.33
N PHE A 193 12.69 -19.82 13.89
CA PHE A 193 13.38 -18.54 13.97
C PHE A 193 14.11 -18.42 15.31
N ASP A 194 15.39 -18.03 15.27
CA ASP A 194 16.21 -17.73 16.44
C ASP A 194 16.37 -16.22 16.58
N SER A 195 15.64 -15.63 17.51
CA SER A 195 15.66 -14.18 17.76
C SER A 195 17.02 -13.68 18.30
N ALA A 196 17.82 -14.55 18.92
CA ALA A 196 19.14 -14.17 19.42
C ALA A 196 20.16 -13.99 18.29
N THR A 197 20.00 -14.72 17.19
CA THR A 197 20.88 -14.62 16.03
C THR A 197 20.25 -13.86 14.87
N GLY A 198 18.95 -13.53 14.93
CA GLY A 198 18.23 -12.85 13.87
C GLY A 198 18.19 -13.65 12.56
N ALA A 199 18.06 -14.99 12.65
CA ALA A 199 18.05 -15.86 11.48
C ALA A 199 17.18 -17.09 11.71
N TYR A 200 16.69 -17.72 10.61
CA TYR A 200 16.08 -19.04 10.68
C TYR A 200 17.14 -20.12 10.86
N VAL A 201 16.89 -21.05 11.79
CA VAL A 201 17.82 -22.13 12.11
C VAL A 201 17.70 -23.25 11.07
N GLY A 202 18.83 -23.66 10.51
CA GLY A 202 18.91 -24.74 9.55
C GLY A 202 18.93 -24.24 8.10
N LYS A 203 18.98 -25.19 7.17
CA LYS A 203 19.04 -24.93 5.74
C LYS A 203 17.64 -25.01 5.16
N ALA A 204 17.13 -23.89 4.67
CA ALA A 204 15.92 -23.92 3.85
C ALA A 204 16.20 -24.66 2.54
N ASP A 205 15.23 -25.43 2.08
CA ASP A 205 15.27 -26.06 0.75
C ASP A 205 14.91 -25.02 -0.32
N LEU A 206 15.84 -24.07 -0.48
CA LEU A 206 15.71 -23.00 -1.46
C LEU A 206 16.04 -23.59 -2.84
N GLY A 207 14.99 -23.93 -3.58
CA GLY A 207 15.10 -24.03 -5.01
C GLY A 207 15.36 -22.64 -5.65
N THR A 208 15.25 -22.55 -6.95
CA THR A 208 15.01 -21.26 -7.62
C THR A 208 13.61 -20.76 -7.20
N THR A 209 13.31 -19.47 -7.36
CA THR A 209 11.96 -18.93 -7.13
C THR A 209 10.84 -19.75 -7.79
N MET A 210 11.18 -20.52 -8.79
CA MET A 210 10.26 -21.32 -9.59
C MET A 210 10.11 -22.76 -9.10
N THR A 211 11.09 -23.28 -8.36
CA THR A 211 11.09 -24.63 -7.80
C THR A 211 10.86 -24.67 -6.30
N THR A 212 10.85 -23.52 -5.62
CA THR A 212 10.54 -23.41 -4.20
C THR A 212 9.09 -23.89 -3.95
N PRO A 213 8.86 -24.74 -2.95
CA PRO A 213 7.50 -25.17 -2.60
C PRO A 213 6.60 -23.98 -2.33
N ARG A 214 5.41 -23.98 -2.90
CA ARG A 214 4.43 -22.92 -2.73
C ARG A 214 3.59 -23.16 -1.49
N GLU A 215 3.25 -22.07 -0.80
CA GLU A 215 2.20 -22.05 0.21
C GLU A 215 0.98 -21.33 -0.39
N PHE A 216 -0.23 -21.76 0.00
CA PHE A 216 -1.46 -21.34 -0.65
C PHE A 216 -2.26 -20.40 0.26
N ASN A 217 -3.08 -19.56 -0.34
CA ASN A 217 -3.96 -18.64 0.36
C ASN A 217 -4.95 -19.37 1.26
N ARG A 218 -5.54 -18.63 2.21
CA ARG A 218 -6.56 -19.13 3.14
C ARG A 218 -7.75 -18.19 3.17
N LEU A 219 -8.94 -18.75 3.20
CA LEU A 219 -10.17 -18.06 3.56
C LEU A 219 -10.72 -18.68 4.83
N TYR A 220 -10.91 -17.85 5.84
CA TYR A 220 -11.52 -18.21 7.10
C TYR A 220 -12.85 -17.49 7.25
N HIS A 221 -13.94 -18.28 7.33
CA HIS A 221 -15.28 -17.77 7.60
C HIS A 221 -15.43 -17.46 9.08
N ASN A 222 -15.96 -16.31 9.41
CA ASN A 222 -16.27 -15.89 10.78
C ASN A 222 -17.61 -16.49 11.21
N ASN A 223 -17.61 -17.31 12.25
CA ASN A 223 -18.82 -17.98 12.73
C ASN A 223 -19.76 -17.08 13.56
N GLY A 224 -19.41 -15.79 13.77
CA GLY A 224 -20.18 -14.83 14.56
C GLY A 224 -20.16 -15.08 16.08
N ASP A 225 -19.29 -15.96 16.55
CA ASP A 225 -19.10 -16.31 17.96
C ASP A 225 -17.65 -16.10 18.45
N GLY A 226 -16.86 -15.32 17.70
CA GLY A 226 -15.46 -15.07 17.96
C GLY A 226 -14.52 -16.16 17.42
N THR A 227 -15.05 -17.15 16.69
CA THR A 227 -14.28 -18.23 16.08
C THR A 227 -14.36 -18.22 14.57
N PHE A 228 -13.37 -18.84 13.91
CA PHE A 228 -13.30 -18.93 12.45
C PHE A 228 -13.18 -20.37 11.97
N THR A 229 -13.71 -20.64 10.76
CA THR A 229 -13.64 -21.93 10.09
C THR A 229 -12.95 -21.80 8.73
N ASP A 230 -11.92 -22.63 8.46
CA ASP A 230 -11.24 -22.65 7.15
C ASP A 230 -12.18 -23.13 6.05
N GLN A 231 -12.49 -22.27 5.09
CA GLN A 231 -13.35 -22.51 3.93
C GLN A 231 -12.56 -22.50 2.61
N THR A 232 -11.24 -22.44 2.65
CA THR A 232 -10.37 -22.26 1.48
C THR A 232 -10.68 -23.19 0.32
N ASP A 233 -10.76 -24.49 0.60
CA ASP A 233 -10.97 -25.49 -0.45
C ASP A 233 -12.40 -25.46 -0.98
N ARG A 234 -13.39 -25.25 -0.12
CA ARG A 234 -14.81 -25.11 -0.51
C ARG A 234 -15.01 -23.86 -1.37
N ALA A 235 -14.39 -22.76 -0.98
CA ALA A 235 -14.47 -21.48 -1.69
C ALA A 235 -13.69 -21.47 -3.02
N GLY A 236 -12.76 -22.40 -3.24
CA GLY A 236 -11.91 -22.41 -4.43
C GLY A 236 -10.78 -21.38 -4.42
N LEU A 237 -10.37 -20.89 -3.24
CA LEU A 237 -9.46 -19.75 -3.07
C LEU A 237 -8.02 -20.15 -2.69
N ARG A 238 -7.59 -21.40 -2.90
CA ARG A 238 -6.18 -21.77 -2.67
C ARG A 238 -5.21 -20.90 -3.45
N GLY A 239 -5.61 -20.42 -4.62
CA GLY A 239 -4.77 -19.64 -5.50
C GLY A 239 -3.60 -20.44 -6.08
N ARG A 240 -2.62 -19.73 -6.64
CA ARG A 240 -1.43 -20.31 -7.26
C ARG A 240 -0.19 -20.26 -6.36
N GLY A 241 -0.30 -19.67 -5.19
CA GLY A 241 0.82 -19.28 -4.32
C GLY A 241 1.53 -18.03 -4.85
N TRP A 242 2.49 -17.49 -4.09
CA TRP A 242 3.22 -16.27 -4.42
C TRP A 242 2.38 -14.98 -4.40
N ALA A 243 1.30 -14.98 -3.67
CA ALA A 243 0.45 -13.81 -3.53
C ALA A 243 1.09 -12.77 -2.59
N GLY A 244 1.32 -11.56 -3.10
CA GLY A 244 1.94 -10.45 -2.32
C GLY A 244 0.92 -9.58 -1.61
N ASP A 245 -0.30 -9.48 -2.16
CA ASP A 245 -1.34 -8.55 -1.74
C ASP A 245 -2.73 -9.09 -2.12
N VAL A 246 -3.76 -8.29 -1.87
CA VAL A 246 -5.12 -8.53 -2.35
C VAL A 246 -5.90 -7.22 -2.45
N ALA A 247 -6.60 -6.99 -3.55
CA ALA A 247 -7.61 -5.95 -3.66
C ALA A 247 -9.01 -6.55 -3.57
N VAL A 248 -9.88 -5.88 -2.83
CA VAL A 248 -11.25 -6.32 -2.56
C VAL A 248 -12.22 -5.27 -3.08
N PHE A 249 -13.10 -5.64 -4.00
CA PHE A 249 -14.12 -4.74 -4.57
C PHE A 249 -15.18 -5.53 -5.33
N ASP A 250 -16.34 -4.95 -5.49
CA ASP A 250 -17.44 -5.47 -6.29
C ASP A 250 -17.23 -4.96 -7.74
N TYR A 251 -16.50 -5.77 -8.59
CA TYR A 251 -16.03 -5.30 -9.90
C TYR A 251 -17.13 -5.24 -10.96
N ASP A 252 -18.20 -6.01 -10.81
CA ASP A 252 -19.34 -6.08 -11.75
C ASP A 252 -20.65 -5.54 -11.20
N GLU A 253 -20.60 -4.99 -9.97
CA GLU A 253 -21.71 -4.35 -9.26
C GLU A 253 -22.88 -5.30 -8.92
N ASP A 254 -22.58 -6.60 -8.71
CA ASP A 254 -23.59 -7.60 -8.34
C ASP A 254 -23.95 -7.61 -6.86
N GLY A 255 -23.20 -6.88 -6.03
CA GLY A 255 -23.44 -6.70 -4.60
C GLY A 255 -22.61 -7.61 -3.70
N PHE A 256 -21.74 -8.45 -4.25
CA PHE A 256 -20.78 -9.25 -3.52
C PHE A 256 -19.36 -8.79 -3.77
N LEU A 257 -18.53 -8.83 -2.75
CA LEU A 257 -17.14 -8.41 -2.88
C LEU A 257 -16.30 -9.51 -3.54
N ASP A 258 -15.60 -9.13 -4.60
CA ASP A 258 -14.68 -9.95 -5.36
C ASP A 258 -13.24 -9.73 -4.90
N LEU A 259 -12.30 -10.59 -5.36
CA LEU A 259 -10.90 -10.53 -4.98
C LEU A 259 -10.01 -10.47 -6.23
N PHE A 260 -9.13 -9.48 -6.31
CA PHE A 260 -7.96 -9.56 -7.17
C PHE A 260 -6.73 -9.90 -6.32
N VAL A 261 -6.08 -11.02 -6.64
CA VAL A 261 -4.88 -11.51 -5.96
C VAL A 261 -3.70 -11.42 -6.91
N PRO A 262 -2.80 -10.43 -6.76
CA PRO A 262 -1.60 -10.33 -7.56
C PRO A 262 -0.64 -11.49 -7.28
N SER A 263 0.21 -11.81 -8.23
CA SER A 263 1.22 -12.87 -8.08
C SER A 263 2.61 -12.32 -8.38
N MET A 264 3.55 -12.52 -7.46
CA MET A 264 4.94 -12.10 -7.64
C MET A 264 5.68 -12.93 -8.70
N PHE A 265 5.20 -14.13 -9.02
CA PHE A 265 5.79 -15.01 -10.04
C PHE A 265 4.71 -15.81 -10.75
N GLY A 266 4.01 -15.16 -11.66
CA GLY A 266 2.94 -15.78 -12.42
C GLY A 266 1.77 -14.84 -12.67
N ARG A 267 0.71 -15.40 -13.21
CA ARG A 267 -0.51 -14.66 -13.51
C ARG A 267 -1.28 -14.33 -12.22
N GLY A 268 -1.59 -13.05 -12.00
CA GLY A 268 -2.56 -12.61 -10.99
C GLY A 268 -3.95 -13.21 -11.26
N GLN A 269 -4.80 -13.27 -10.24
CA GLN A 269 -6.12 -13.90 -10.34
C GLN A 269 -7.21 -12.94 -9.87
N LEU A 270 -8.20 -12.69 -10.75
CA LEU A 270 -9.47 -12.05 -10.40
C LEU A 270 -10.50 -13.15 -10.13
N TYR A 271 -10.99 -13.20 -8.91
CA TYR A 271 -11.98 -14.15 -8.46
C TYR A 271 -13.33 -13.48 -8.32
N HIS A 272 -14.29 -13.92 -9.12
CA HIS A 272 -15.70 -13.54 -8.99
C HIS A 272 -16.36 -14.32 -7.85
N ASN A 273 -16.99 -13.60 -6.95
CA ASN A 273 -17.77 -14.15 -5.83
C ASN A 273 -19.18 -14.50 -6.27
N SER A 274 -19.56 -15.75 -6.16
CA SER A 274 -20.90 -16.22 -6.56
C SER A 274 -22.04 -15.79 -5.63
N GLY A 275 -21.74 -15.16 -4.49
CA GLY A 275 -22.69 -14.89 -3.42
C GLY A 275 -23.17 -16.14 -2.65
N HIS A 276 -22.59 -17.29 -2.93
CA HIS A 276 -22.95 -18.59 -2.31
C HIS A 276 -21.76 -19.29 -1.64
N GLY A 277 -20.74 -18.51 -1.29
CA GLY A 277 -19.53 -18.99 -0.60
C GLY A 277 -18.53 -19.70 -1.51
N THR A 278 -18.59 -19.47 -2.82
CA THR A 278 -17.63 -19.98 -3.80
C THR A 278 -17.15 -18.88 -4.74
N PHE A 279 -15.91 -18.99 -5.17
CA PHE A 279 -15.26 -18.05 -6.07
C PHE A 279 -14.79 -18.74 -7.34
N THR A 280 -14.82 -18.01 -8.44
CA THR A 280 -14.40 -18.49 -9.77
C THR A 280 -13.33 -17.57 -10.34
N ASP A 281 -12.19 -18.14 -10.81
CA ASP A 281 -11.16 -17.38 -11.53
C ASP A 281 -11.71 -16.90 -12.89
N VAL A 282 -11.98 -15.60 -13.00
CA VAL A 282 -12.50 -14.95 -14.20
C VAL A 282 -11.45 -14.08 -14.91
N THR A 283 -10.18 -14.20 -14.53
CA THR A 283 -9.10 -13.32 -15.00
C THR A 283 -9.00 -13.26 -16.53
N ALA A 284 -9.03 -14.43 -17.17
CA ALA A 284 -8.79 -14.51 -18.61
C ALA A 284 -9.87 -13.79 -19.45
N GLN A 285 -11.12 -13.89 -19.01
CA GLN A 285 -12.27 -13.29 -19.72
C GLN A 285 -12.47 -11.82 -19.35
N THR A 286 -12.04 -11.39 -18.16
CA THR A 286 -12.31 -10.06 -17.62
C THR A 286 -11.13 -9.11 -17.82
N LEU A 287 -9.92 -9.52 -17.40
CA LEU A 287 -8.69 -8.71 -17.49
C LEU A 287 -7.80 -9.12 -18.68
N GLY A 288 -7.91 -10.35 -19.15
CA GLY A 288 -7.08 -10.93 -20.20
C GLY A 288 -5.66 -11.22 -19.72
N ARG A 289 -4.78 -10.20 -19.69
CA ARG A 289 -3.38 -10.31 -19.28
C ARG A 289 -3.19 -9.63 -17.92
N THR A 290 -2.26 -10.16 -17.10
CA THR A 290 -1.90 -9.56 -15.80
C THR A 290 -0.38 -9.46 -15.63
N PRO A 291 0.11 -8.52 -14.80
CA PRO A 291 1.55 -8.39 -14.54
C PRO A 291 2.14 -9.68 -13.97
N TYR A 292 3.35 -10.01 -14.41
CA TYR A 292 4.06 -11.23 -13.99
C TYR A 292 4.69 -11.11 -12.60
N GLY A 293 5.13 -9.92 -12.24
CA GLY A 293 5.78 -9.61 -10.96
C GLY A 293 4.91 -8.73 -10.08
N ALA A 294 3.59 -8.90 -10.15
CA ALA A 294 2.66 -8.08 -9.39
C ALA A 294 2.83 -8.25 -7.89
N ILE A 295 2.92 -7.13 -7.16
CA ILE A 295 3.20 -7.16 -5.73
C ILE A 295 2.16 -6.39 -4.91
N GLY A 296 1.71 -5.24 -5.37
CA GLY A 296 0.68 -4.43 -4.73
C GLY A 296 -0.47 -4.10 -5.67
N SER A 297 -1.63 -3.86 -5.11
CA SER A 297 -2.84 -3.50 -5.87
C SER A 297 -3.71 -2.52 -5.12
N LYS A 298 -4.41 -1.64 -5.85
CA LYS A 298 -5.31 -0.63 -5.29
C LYS A 298 -6.52 -0.43 -6.19
N VAL A 299 -7.65 -0.14 -5.58
CA VAL A 299 -8.92 0.13 -6.26
C VAL A 299 -9.33 1.57 -6.02
N PHE A 300 -9.57 2.34 -7.09
CA PHE A 300 -10.00 3.74 -7.02
C PHE A 300 -10.58 4.19 -8.37
N ASP A 301 -11.32 5.29 -8.40
CA ASP A 301 -11.86 5.90 -9.62
C ASP A 301 -10.85 6.92 -10.17
N TYR A 302 -9.95 6.45 -11.08
CA TYR A 302 -8.82 7.28 -11.52
C TYR A 302 -9.19 8.36 -12.53
N ASP A 303 -10.25 8.15 -13.34
CA ASP A 303 -10.63 9.07 -14.42
C ASP A 303 -11.93 9.84 -14.13
N GLY A 304 -12.53 9.65 -12.96
CA GLY A 304 -13.71 10.35 -12.49
C GLY A 304 -14.98 9.94 -13.25
N ASP A 305 -15.02 8.73 -13.79
CA ASP A 305 -16.18 8.24 -14.54
C ASP A 305 -17.25 7.59 -13.65
N GLY A 306 -16.98 7.48 -12.35
CA GLY A 306 -17.91 6.98 -11.34
C GLY A 306 -17.87 5.46 -11.17
N ARG A 307 -16.86 4.80 -11.68
CA ARG A 307 -16.57 3.37 -11.49
C ARG A 307 -15.21 3.15 -10.82
N LEU A 308 -15.11 2.08 -10.08
CA LEU A 308 -13.85 1.70 -9.45
C LEU A 308 -12.99 0.93 -10.45
N ASP A 309 -11.74 1.38 -10.60
CA ASP A 309 -10.71 0.82 -11.44
C ASP A 309 -9.70 0.04 -10.60
N LEU A 310 -8.90 -0.82 -11.22
CA LEU A 310 -7.89 -1.62 -10.54
C LEU A 310 -6.48 -1.24 -11.02
N PHE A 311 -5.66 -0.74 -10.12
CA PHE A 311 -4.24 -0.49 -10.37
C PHE A 311 -3.38 -1.56 -9.72
N VAL A 312 -2.41 -2.10 -10.45
CA VAL A 312 -1.50 -3.16 -10.03
C VAL A 312 -0.07 -2.74 -10.32
N VAL A 313 0.77 -2.75 -9.29
CA VAL A 313 2.20 -2.45 -9.44
C VAL A 313 3.02 -3.72 -9.60
N ASP A 314 3.97 -3.69 -10.55
CA ASP A 314 4.81 -4.81 -10.94
C ASP A 314 6.28 -4.52 -10.67
N MET A 315 6.85 -5.17 -9.65
CA MET A 315 8.28 -5.06 -9.34
C MET A 315 9.17 -5.84 -10.32
N HIS A 316 8.60 -6.77 -11.08
CA HIS A 316 9.37 -7.72 -11.88
C HIS A 316 10.01 -7.09 -13.10
N SER A 317 9.36 -6.05 -13.64
CA SER A 317 9.93 -5.28 -14.74
C SER A 317 11.31 -4.71 -14.40
N ASP A 318 11.63 -4.59 -13.13
CA ASP A 318 12.78 -3.86 -12.63
C ASP A 318 13.84 -4.74 -11.97
N MET A 319 13.51 -5.99 -11.61
CA MET A 319 14.39 -6.91 -10.87
C MET A 319 15.76 -7.15 -11.54
N TRP A 320 15.87 -6.87 -12.81
CA TRP A 320 17.02 -7.23 -13.64
C TRP A 320 17.90 -6.03 -14.01
N MET A 321 17.58 -4.86 -13.49
CA MET A 321 18.22 -3.62 -13.93
C MET A 321 18.93 -2.91 -12.79
N GLY A 322 20.26 -2.79 -12.90
CA GLY A 322 21.00 -1.77 -12.17
C GLY A 322 21.00 -0.50 -13.01
N LEU A 323 20.25 0.51 -12.61
CA LEU A 323 20.12 1.74 -13.38
C LEU A 323 20.63 2.94 -12.60
N ASP A 324 21.37 3.76 -13.30
CA ASP A 324 21.65 5.12 -12.87
C ASP A 324 20.40 5.97 -13.14
N ALA A 325 19.78 6.47 -12.07
CA ALA A 325 18.56 7.28 -12.14
C ALA A 325 18.68 8.52 -13.05
N GLN A 326 19.90 8.96 -13.34
CA GLN A 326 20.16 10.12 -14.20
C GLN A 326 20.07 9.80 -15.70
N HIS A 327 20.08 8.53 -16.10
CA HIS A 327 20.20 8.11 -17.51
C HIS A 327 19.02 7.26 -18.01
N LEU A 328 17.91 7.27 -17.26
CA LEU A 328 16.74 6.45 -17.60
C LEU A 328 15.83 7.09 -18.63
N SER A 329 15.69 6.43 -19.77
CA SER A 329 14.41 6.42 -20.46
C SER A 329 13.69 5.10 -20.18
N LEU A 330 12.38 5.15 -19.99
CA LEU A 330 11.52 3.96 -19.83
C LEU A 330 11.74 2.95 -20.98
N GLU A 331 11.97 3.44 -22.20
CA GLU A 331 12.25 2.63 -23.36
C GLU A 331 13.60 1.89 -23.27
N THR A 332 14.65 2.58 -22.78
CA THR A 332 15.95 1.96 -22.55
C THR A 332 15.86 0.94 -21.40
N ALA A 333 15.09 1.27 -20.37
CA ALA A 333 14.82 0.39 -19.26
C ALA A 333 14.17 -0.92 -19.74
N ARG A 334 13.06 -0.84 -20.46
CA ARG A 334 12.34 -2.01 -21.01
C ARG A 334 13.23 -2.86 -21.90
N ARG A 335 14.01 -2.24 -22.77
CA ARG A 335 14.91 -2.95 -23.69
C ARG A 335 16.03 -3.69 -22.96
N THR A 336 16.67 -3.06 -21.99
CA THR A 336 17.74 -3.65 -21.17
C THR A 336 17.22 -4.76 -20.27
N GLN A 337 16.03 -4.63 -19.76
CA GLN A 337 15.33 -5.57 -18.91
C GLN A 337 15.06 -6.89 -19.66
N HIS A 338 14.44 -6.83 -20.82
CA HIS A 338 14.21 -8.02 -21.64
C HIS A 338 15.50 -8.77 -21.94
N GLN A 339 16.56 -8.05 -22.28
CA GLN A 339 17.86 -8.64 -22.55
C GLN A 339 18.46 -9.35 -21.34
N ARG A 340 18.34 -8.79 -20.13
CA ARG A 340 18.90 -9.39 -18.91
C ARG A 340 18.07 -10.56 -18.38
N PHE A 341 16.74 -10.45 -18.42
CA PHE A 341 15.86 -11.55 -18.04
C PHE A 341 16.12 -12.81 -18.86
N LEU A 342 16.50 -12.63 -20.12
CA LEU A 342 16.82 -13.72 -21.04
C LEU A 342 18.30 -14.10 -21.03
N SER A 343 19.13 -13.39 -20.28
CA SER A 343 20.57 -13.67 -20.13
C SER A 343 20.89 -15.12 -19.71
N PRO A 344 20.09 -15.79 -18.88
CA PRO A 344 20.27 -17.23 -18.63
C PRO A 344 20.05 -18.13 -19.85
N LEU A 345 19.39 -17.61 -20.90
CA LEU A 345 19.10 -18.33 -22.14
C LEU A 345 20.16 -18.13 -23.25
N GLY A 346 21.13 -17.21 -23.00
CA GLY A 346 22.21 -16.92 -23.95
C GLY A 346 22.53 -15.43 -24.07
N PRO A 347 23.69 -15.06 -24.54
CA PRO A 347 24.24 -13.71 -24.39
C PRO A 347 23.63 -12.61 -25.28
N THR A 348 22.65 -12.87 -26.13
CA THR A 348 22.11 -11.87 -27.08
C THR A 348 20.69 -12.14 -27.54
N VAL A 349 19.79 -12.50 -26.63
CA VAL A 349 18.37 -12.66 -27.03
C VAL A 349 17.65 -11.34 -26.73
N ASP A 350 17.27 -10.61 -27.75
CA ASP A 350 16.38 -9.44 -27.66
C ASP A 350 15.10 -9.68 -28.48
N GLU A 351 14.11 -8.81 -28.34
CA GLU A 351 12.81 -8.96 -29.02
C GLU A 351 12.93 -8.99 -30.54
N THR A 352 14.00 -8.46 -31.10
CA THR A 352 14.27 -8.43 -32.53
C THR A 352 14.96 -9.72 -33.01
N THR A 353 15.43 -10.58 -32.10
CA THR A 353 16.11 -11.83 -32.44
C THR A 353 15.12 -12.83 -33.07
N PRO A 354 15.38 -13.39 -34.23
CA PRO A 354 14.54 -14.43 -34.80
C PRO A 354 14.36 -15.62 -33.83
N GLY A 355 13.11 -16.00 -33.56
CA GLY A 355 12.79 -17.06 -32.62
C GLY A 355 12.71 -16.62 -31.14
N PHE A 356 12.92 -15.34 -30.82
CA PHE A 356 12.77 -14.78 -29.48
C PHE A 356 11.46 -15.22 -28.81
N THR A 357 10.32 -14.92 -29.42
CA THR A 357 9.00 -15.25 -28.88
C THR A 357 8.84 -16.76 -28.65
N THR A 358 9.37 -17.61 -29.54
CA THR A 358 9.31 -19.06 -29.36
C THR A 358 10.11 -19.53 -28.17
N THR A 359 11.33 -18.99 -28.00
CA THR A 359 12.23 -19.33 -26.89
C THR A 359 11.64 -18.90 -25.55
N VAL A 360 11.10 -17.70 -25.48
CA VAL A 360 10.49 -17.15 -24.26
C VAL A 360 9.22 -17.90 -23.88
N ARG A 361 8.34 -18.19 -24.84
CA ARG A 361 7.15 -19.03 -24.61
C ARG A 361 7.52 -20.41 -24.07
N ALA A 362 8.55 -21.03 -24.63
CA ALA A 362 9.02 -22.33 -24.16
C ALA A 362 9.57 -22.27 -22.72
N LEU A 363 10.23 -21.15 -22.36
CA LEU A 363 10.67 -20.93 -20.98
C LEU A 363 9.48 -20.82 -20.05
N PHE A 364 8.54 -19.90 -20.30
CA PHE A 364 7.38 -19.71 -19.45
C PHE A 364 6.53 -20.97 -19.33
N ALA A 365 6.37 -21.73 -20.42
CA ALA A 365 5.69 -23.02 -20.38
C ALA A 365 6.37 -24.03 -19.44
N LYS A 366 7.72 -24.05 -19.35
CA LYS A 366 8.44 -24.86 -18.34
C LYS A 366 8.18 -24.41 -16.91
N LEU A 367 7.82 -23.14 -16.72
CA LEU A 367 7.47 -22.53 -15.44
C LEU A 367 5.99 -22.74 -15.09
N GLY A 368 5.23 -23.35 -15.99
CA GLY A 368 3.78 -23.54 -15.84
C GLY A 368 2.96 -22.30 -16.13
N GLU A 369 3.55 -21.31 -16.85
CA GLU A 369 2.88 -20.06 -17.20
C GLU A 369 2.71 -19.92 -18.74
N ASP A 370 1.62 -19.31 -19.16
CA ASP A 370 1.42 -18.90 -20.56
C ASP A 370 1.87 -17.45 -20.75
N TYR A 371 2.98 -17.27 -21.46
CA TYR A 371 3.54 -15.95 -21.77
C TYR A 371 2.50 -14.97 -22.36
N ASN A 372 1.52 -15.46 -23.13
CA ASN A 372 0.51 -14.60 -23.73
C ASN A 372 -0.48 -14.02 -22.74
N THR A 373 -0.54 -14.55 -21.51
CA THR A 373 -1.41 -14.05 -20.44
C THR A 373 -0.70 -13.08 -19.49
N LEU A 374 0.56 -12.75 -19.77
CA LEU A 374 1.40 -11.95 -18.89
C LEU A 374 1.66 -10.55 -19.46
N LEU A 375 1.75 -9.57 -18.57
CA LEU A 375 2.29 -8.24 -18.78
C LEU A 375 3.64 -8.10 -18.04
N PHE A 376 4.48 -7.19 -18.47
CA PHE A 376 5.72 -6.81 -17.80
C PHE A 376 5.70 -5.30 -17.61
N GLY A 377 5.39 -4.86 -16.42
CA GLY A 377 5.14 -3.48 -16.03
C GLY A 377 3.85 -3.34 -15.23
N ASN A 378 3.61 -2.15 -14.72
CA ASN A 378 2.37 -1.85 -14.02
C ASN A 378 1.16 -2.05 -14.95
N ALA A 379 0.02 -2.31 -14.36
CA ALA A 379 -1.26 -2.38 -15.08
C ALA A 379 -2.32 -1.51 -14.42
N LEU A 380 -3.02 -0.72 -15.21
CA LEU A 380 -4.21 0.02 -14.80
C LEU A 380 -5.41 -0.50 -15.60
N TYR A 381 -6.29 -1.21 -14.95
CA TYR A 381 -7.49 -1.77 -15.57
C TYR A 381 -8.65 -0.80 -15.36
N ARG A 382 -8.97 -0.04 -16.42
CA ARG A 382 -10.12 0.83 -16.45
C ARG A 382 -11.41 0.00 -16.53
N ASN A 383 -12.32 0.23 -15.61
CA ASN A 383 -13.62 -0.43 -15.57
C ASN A 383 -14.60 0.20 -16.59
N LEU A 384 -15.01 -0.58 -17.58
CA LEU A 384 -15.96 -0.15 -18.61
C LEU A 384 -17.42 -0.47 -18.25
N GLY A 385 -17.65 -1.00 -17.03
CA GLY A 385 -18.93 -1.53 -16.59
C GLY A 385 -19.26 -2.91 -17.15
N GLN A 386 -20.22 -3.59 -16.50
CA GLN A 386 -20.65 -4.94 -16.87
C GLN A 386 -19.52 -5.97 -16.87
N GLY A 387 -18.63 -5.90 -15.89
CA GLY A 387 -17.51 -6.82 -15.73
C GLY A 387 -16.44 -6.74 -16.84
N ARG A 388 -16.33 -5.62 -17.56
CA ARG A 388 -15.37 -5.43 -18.64
C ARG A 388 -14.30 -4.42 -18.26
N PHE A 389 -13.05 -4.73 -18.57
CA PHE A 389 -11.92 -3.85 -18.34
C PHE A 389 -11.07 -3.65 -19.59
N THR A 390 -10.28 -2.56 -19.58
CA THR A 390 -9.22 -2.32 -20.56
C THR A 390 -7.96 -1.83 -19.84
N GLU A 391 -6.80 -2.34 -20.24
CA GLU A 391 -5.52 -1.94 -19.65
C GLU A 391 -5.09 -0.58 -20.22
N THR A 392 -4.69 0.37 -19.34
CA THR A 392 -4.42 1.77 -19.67
C THR A 392 -3.22 2.37 -18.90
N ALA A 393 -2.35 1.60 -18.25
CA ALA A 393 -1.26 2.16 -17.44
C ALA A 393 -0.31 3.06 -18.25
N ALA A 394 0.08 2.62 -19.45
CA ALA A 394 1.00 3.39 -20.28
C ALA A 394 0.41 4.73 -20.75
N PRO A 395 -0.80 4.80 -21.35
CA PRO A 395 -1.41 6.08 -21.71
C PRO A 395 -1.74 6.96 -20.50
N ALA A 396 -2.06 6.38 -19.35
CA ALA A 396 -2.28 7.12 -18.11
C ALA A 396 -0.99 7.67 -17.49
N GLY A 397 0.20 7.23 -17.93
CA GLY A 397 1.48 7.66 -17.35
C GLY A 397 1.84 6.98 -16.03
N LEU A 398 1.20 5.86 -15.69
CA LEU A 398 1.40 5.10 -14.45
C LEU A 398 2.39 3.92 -14.60
N GLU A 399 3.15 3.87 -15.68
CA GLU A 399 4.27 2.97 -15.82
C GLU A 399 5.47 3.50 -15.03
N THR A 400 5.79 2.83 -13.95
CA THR A 400 6.86 3.22 -13.03
C THR A 400 7.90 2.11 -12.90
N LEU A 401 8.98 2.34 -12.18
CA LEU A 401 10.07 1.38 -12.02
C LEU A 401 10.30 1.08 -10.53
N TRP A 402 10.62 -0.17 -10.19
CA TRP A 402 10.91 -0.64 -8.84
C TRP A 402 9.81 -0.38 -7.80
N PRO A 403 8.51 -0.45 -8.16
CA PRO A 403 7.43 -0.22 -7.23
C PRO A 403 7.29 -1.39 -6.25
N TRP A 404 6.81 -1.07 -5.04
CA TRP A 404 6.40 -2.03 -4.01
C TRP A 404 4.98 -1.77 -3.58
N GLY A 405 4.76 -0.74 -2.80
CA GLY A 405 3.47 -0.38 -2.28
C GLY A 405 2.82 0.77 -3.04
N VAL A 406 1.52 0.82 -2.97
CA VAL A 406 0.71 1.88 -3.56
C VAL A 406 -0.35 2.38 -2.57
N ALA A 407 -0.39 3.69 -2.39
CA ALA A 407 -1.44 4.37 -1.63
C ALA A 407 -2.10 5.42 -2.50
N THR A 408 -3.41 5.60 -2.36
CA THR A 408 -4.19 6.58 -3.13
C THR A 408 -4.84 7.59 -2.19
N GLY A 409 -5.03 8.81 -2.66
CA GLY A 409 -5.71 9.89 -1.95
C GLY A 409 -5.74 11.14 -2.79
N ASP A 410 -6.66 12.03 -2.53
CA ASP A 410 -6.72 13.37 -3.13
C ASP A 410 -5.84 14.29 -2.29
N PHE A 411 -4.53 14.35 -2.61
CA PHE A 411 -3.55 15.00 -1.76
C PHE A 411 -3.57 16.53 -1.82
N ASP A 412 -4.11 17.09 -2.88
CA ASP A 412 -4.24 18.55 -3.03
C ASP A 412 -5.69 19.05 -3.01
N ASP A 413 -6.63 18.17 -2.62
CA ASP A 413 -8.06 18.43 -2.48
C ASP A 413 -8.72 18.98 -3.76
N ASP A 414 -8.29 18.57 -4.95
CA ASP A 414 -8.84 19.05 -6.22
C ASP A 414 -10.04 18.23 -6.71
N GLY A 415 -10.29 17.09 -6.07
CA GLY A 415 -11.36 16.14 -6.35
C GLY A 415 -10.93 14.97 -7.25
N ASN A 416 -9.63 14.84 -7.59
CA ASN A 416 -9.08 13.70 -8.29
C ASN A 416 -8.18 12.92 -7.35
N GLU A 417 -8.23 11.58 -7.39
CA GLU A 417 -7.30 10.78 -6.59
C GLU A 417 -5.93 10.71 -7.24
N ASP A 418 -4.92 10.99 -6.44
CA ASP A 418 -3.51 10.85 -6.76
C ASP A 418 -2.98 9.49 -6.31
N VAL A 419 -1.79 9.12 -6.77
CA VAL A 419 -1.16 7.85 -6.43
C VAL A 419 0.24 8.07 -5.88
N PHE A 420 0.49 7.60 -4.66
CA PHE A 420 1.82 7.50 -4.08
C PHE A 420 2.34 6.08 -4.23
N ILE A 421 3.55 5.92 -4.78
CA ILE A 421 4.18 4.63 -5.02
C ILE A 421 5.50 4.57 -4.24
N THR A 422 5.61 3.60 -3.35
CA THR A 422 6.87 3.31 -2.68
C THR A 422 7.79 2.56 -3.63
N SER A 423 9.08 2.89 -3.58
CA SER A 423 10.07 2.34 -4.49
C SER A 423 11.36 1.96 -3.77
N GLY A 424 12.17 1.14 -4.40
CA GLY A 424 13.48 0.78 -3.93
C GLY A 424 13.75 -0.71 -3.95
N MET A 425 14.42 -1.15 -4.98
CA MET A 425 14.91 -2.52 -5.13
C MET A 425 16.43 -2.53 -5.14
N GLY A 426 17.01 -3.72 -4.92
CA GLY A 426 18.46 -3.85 -4.91
C GLY A 426 19.12 -3.21 -3.70
N TYR A 427 18.36 -2.98 -2.62
CA TYR A 427 18.93 -2.64 -1.33
C TYR A 427 20.08 -3.63 -0.99
N PRO A 428 21.24 -3.17 -0.49
CA PRO A 428 21.50 -1.77 -0.12
C PRO A 428 22.21 -0.93 -1.21
N PHE A 429 22.35 -1.39 -2.42
CA PHE A 429 23.30 -0.83 -3.39
C PHE A 429 22.68 0.14 -4.38
N TYR A 430 21.36 0.08 -4.61
CA TYR A 430 20.68 0.90 -5.59
C TYR A 430 19.57 1.71 -4.95
N TYR A 431 19.63 3.03 -5.15
CA TYR A 431 18.56 3.93 -4.79
C TYR A 431 17.55 4.01 -5.93
N TRP A 432 16.27 3.99 -5.54
CA TRP A 432 15.16 4.28 -6.41
C TRP A 432 14.17 5.23 -5.73
N PRO A 433 13.78 6.34 -6.38
CA PRO A 433 12.89 7.32 -5.76
C PRO A 433 11.47 6.77 -5.59
N ASN A 434 10.83 7.13 -4.47
CA ASN A 434 9.38 7.06 -4.37
C ASN A 434 8.76 8.02 -5.39
N GLN A 435 7.55 7.72 -5.82
CA GLN A 435 6.87 8.50 -6.85
C GLN A 435 5.56 9.04 -6.29
N LEU A 436 5.26 10.29 -6.61
CA LEU A 436 3.99 10.94 -6.33
C LEU A 436 3.35 11.33 -7.66
N MET A 437 2.46 10.48 -8.10
CA MET A 437 1.77 10.59 -9.37
C MET A 437 0.51 11.44 -9.18
N MET A 438 0.62 12.76 -9.43
CA MET A 438 -0.50 13.69 -9.34
C MET A 438 -1.42 13.51 -10.56
N ASN A 439 -2.71 13.41 -10.31
CA ASN A 439 -3.75 13.23 -11.32
C ASN A 439 -4.06 14.55 -12.01
N ASN A 440 -3.95 14.61 -13.33
CA ASN A 440 -4.21 15.83 -14.10
C ASN A 440 -5.71 16.11 -14.33
N GLY A 441 -6.62 15.21 -13.89
CA GLY A 441 -8.07 15.33 -14.10
C GLY A 441 -8.55 14.99 -15.50
N ASP A 442 -7.68 14.44 -16.33
CA ASP A 442 -7.98 14.02 -17.72
C ASP A 442 -7.69 12.52 -17.96
N GLY A 443 -7.55 11.75 -16.86
CA GLY A 443 -7.20 10.33 -16.89
C GLY A 443 -5.70 10.08 -17.06
N THR A 444 -4.86 11.11 -16.90
CA THR A 444 -3.40 10.99 -16.93
C THR A 444 -2.76 11.45 -15.63
N PHE A 445 -1.54 10.97 -15.37
CA PHE A 445 -0.77 11.28 -14.17
C PHE A 445 0.60 11.83 -14.51
N ARG A 446 1.16 12.60 -13.56
CA ARG A 446 2.51 13.13 -13.65
C ARG A 446 3.25 12.97 -12.32
N ASP A 447 4.45 12.40 -12.36
CA ASP A 447 5.31 12.33 -11.18
C ASP A 447 5.79 13.72 -10.77
N GLN A 448 5.50 14.09 -9.53
CA GLN A 448 5.88 15.35 -8.92
C GLN A 448 6.62 15.15 -7.57
N ALA A 449 7.07 13.94 -7.25
CA ALA A 449 7.67 13.61 -5.95
C ALA A 449 8.79 14.58 -5.54
N ALA A 450 9.72 14.88 -6.45
CA ALA A 450 10.82 15.81 -6.17
C ALA A 450 10.35 17.26 -6.01
N ALA A 451 9.37 17.69 -6.82
CA ALA A 451 8.85 19.07 -6.76
C ALA A 451 8.03 19.33 -5.51
N LEU A 452 7.37 18.30 -4.99
CA LEU A 452 6.44 18.39 -3.86
C LEU A 452 7.01 17.90 -2.53
N GLY A 453 8.32 17.66 -2.44
CA GLY A 453 9.01 17.41 -1.17
C GLY A 453 8.99 15.95 -0.68
N ILE A 454 8.52 15.00 -1.50
CA ILE A 454 8.59 13.57 -1.22
C ILE A 454 10.03 13.06 -1.41
N GLU A 455 10.67 13.48 -2.49
CA GLU A 455 12.02 13.07 -2.84
C GLU A 455 12.97 14.27 -2.83
N PRO A 456 14.26 14.08 -2.44
CA PRO A 456 15.24 15.13 -2.57
C PRO A 456 15.42 15.55 -4.04
N PRO A 457 15.80 16.78 -4.31
CA PRO A 457 16.12 17.22 -5.67
C PRO A 457 17.16 16.33 -6.34
N THR A 458 17.08 16.19 -7.65
CA THR A 458 18.07 15.44 -8.43
C THR A 458 19.50 15.87 -8.07
N GLY A 459 20.36 14.90 -7.73
CA GLY A 459 21.73 15.15 -7.25
C GLY A 459 21.89 15.20 -5.73
N GLY A 460 20.82 14.98 -4.96
CA GLY A 460 20.88 14.81 -3.50
C GLY A 460 21.61 13.55 -3.05
N ILE A 461 21.99 13.48 -1.78
CA ILE A 461 22.57 12.28 -1.17
C ILE A 461 21.41 11.37 -0.74
N TYR A 462 21.27 10.25 -1.41
CA TYR A 462 20.21 9.27 -1.15
C TYR A 462 20.63 8.11 -0.25
N LEU A 463 21.83 8.20 0.33
CA LEU A 463 22.44 7.16 1.15
C LEU A 463 22.36 7.58 2.61
N GLU A 464 21.38 7.10 3.31
CA GLU A 464 21.13 7.46 4.72
C GLU A 464 21.78 6.50 5.70
N GLU A 465 22.11 5.29 5.26
CA GLU A 465 22.51 4.18 6.12
C GLU A 465 23.82 3.53 5.68
N LYS A 466 24.38 2.70 6.56
CA LYS A 466 25.53 1.87 6.26
C LYS A 466 25.21 0.42 6.55
N VAL A 467 25.43 -0.44 5.58
CA VAL A 467 25.37 -1.90 5.73
C VAL A 467 26.78 -2.47 5.54
N GLY A 468 27.28 -3.18 6.54
CA GLY A 468 28.66 -3.67 6.54
C GLY A 468 29.72 -2.56 6.36
N GLY A 469 29.43 -1.33 6.87
CA GLY A 469 30.31 -0.15 6.75
C GLY A 469 30.25 0.57 5.41
N LYS A 470 29.51 0.07 4.41
CA LYS A 470 29.31 0.70 3.09
C LYS A 470 28.02 1.50 3.06
N PRO A 471 27.98 2.64 2.36
CA PRO A 471 26.74 3.39 2.16
C PRO A 471 25.64 2.50 1.58
N ALA A 472 24.44 2.60 2.12
CA ALA A 472 23.27 1.85 1.68
C ALA A 472 22.15 2.80 1.22
N ALA A 473 21.47 2.42 0.14
CA ALA A 473 20.32 3.17 -0.37
C ALA A 473 19.10 2.95 0.54
N ARG A 474 18.26 3.97 0.69
CA ARG A 474 16.96 3.78 1.31
C ARG A 474 16.02 3.01 0.36
N SER A 475 15.02 2.38 0.94
CA SER A 475 14.05 1.60 0.20
C SER A 475 12.73 1.59 0.97
N SER A 476 11.70 2.23 0.43
CA SER A 476 10.36 2.19 1.01
C SER A 476 9.64 0.93 0.53
N ARG A 477 8.79 0.36 1.39
CA ARG A 477 8.03 -0.86 1.08
C ARG A 477 6.54 -0.59 1.05
N SER A 478 5.99 -0.15 2.17
CA SER A 478 4.57 0.06 2.34
C SER A 478 4.27 1.52 2.64
N ALA A 479 3.08 1.96 2.29
CA ALA A 479 2.60 3.31 2.59
C ALA A 479 1.14 3.29 2.98
N VAL A 480 0.77 4.19 3.87
CA VAL A 480 -0.61 4.46 4.29
C VAL A 480 -0.92 5.94 4.22
N VAL A 481 -2.21 6.23 4.12
CA VAL A 481 -2.75 7.58 4.01
C VAL A 481 -3.86 7.76 5.05
N ALA A 482 -3.85 8.90 5.75
CA ALA A 482 -4.92 9.36 6.61
C ALA A 482 -4.78 10.87 6.86
N ASP A 483 -5.85 11.54 7.27
CA ASP A 483 -5.80 12.87 7.90
C ASP A 483 -5.45 12.70 9.39
N PHE A 484 -4.14 12.75 9.72
CA PHE A 484 -3.69 12.49 11.08
C PHE A 484 -3.79 13.71 12.00
N ASP A 485 -3.81 14.91 11.48
CA ASP A 485 -3.90 16.12 12.30
C ASP A 485 -5.29 16.79 12.27
N GLY A 486 -6.26 16.18 11.59
CA GLY A 486 -7.66 16.61 11.55
C GLY A 486 -7.88 17.91 10.78
N ASP A 487 -7.00 18.23 9.85
CA ASP A 487 -7.05 19.51 9.13
C ASP A 487 -7.68 19.39 7.72
N GLY A 488 -8.09 18.17 7.34
CA GLY A 488 -8.77 17.82 6.11
C GLY A 488 -7.84 17.50 4.94
N ARG A 489 -6.52 17.44 5.17
CA ARG A 489 -5.54 17.09 4.16
C ARG A 489 -4.90 15.74 4.52
N LEU A 490 -4.72 14.91 3.53
CA LEU A 490 -4.19 13.58 3.74
C LEU A 490 -2.66 13.59 3.85
N GLU A 491 -2.12 13.05 4.94
CA GLU A 491 -0.71 12.74 5.13
C GLU A 491 -0.36 11.36 4.58
N ILE A 492 0.94 11.15 4.35
CA ILE A 492 1.49 9.86 3.91
C ILE A 492 2.49 9.36 4.94
N VAL A 493 2.35 8.11 5.36
CA VAL A 493 3.32 7.43 6.22
C VAL A 493 3.89 6.21 5.49
N THR A 494 5.22 6.03 5.54
CA THR A 494 5.87 4.86 4.95
C THR A 494 6.56 4.01 6.02
N ASN A 495 6.66 2.71 5.79
CA ASN A 495 7.60 1.87 6.51
C ASN A 495 8.76 1.50 5.56
N ASN A 496 9.99 1.81 5.97
CA ASN A 496 11.17 1.72 5.12
C ASN A 496 12.02 0.52 5.53
N PHE A 497 12.44 -0.25 4.55
CA PHE A 497 13.29 -1.42 4.74
C PHE A 497 14.63 -1.02 5.39
N ASN A 498 14.93 -1.64 6.53
CA ASN A 498 16.11 -1.34 7.36
C ASN A 498 16.30 0.15 7.65
N GLY A 499 15.21 0.88 7.86
CA GLY A 499 15.23 2.32 7.98
C GLY A 499 14.20 2.87 8.95
N ARG A 500 14.21 4.19 9.13
CA ARG A 500 13.16 4.90 9.85
C ARG A 500 11.98 5.13 8.91
N PRO A 501 10.74 5.13 9.41
CA PRO A 501 9.59 5.53 8.63
C PRO A 501 9.70 7.00 8.21
N TYR A 502 8.98 7.37 7.16
CA TYR A 502 8.68 8.77 6.86
C TYR A 502 7.25 9.08 7.27
N TYR A 503 7.06 10.28 7.78
CA TYR A 503 5.78 10.92 7.98
C TYR A 503 5.77 12.21 7.16
N PHE A 504 5.15 12.17 6.01
CA PHE A 504 5.04 13.30 5.10
C PHE A 504 3.79 14.11 5.46
N ALA A 505 3.98 15.16 6.29
CA ALA A 505 2.92 16.08 6.62
C ALA A 505 2.53 16.91 5.39
N ASN A 506 1.25 16.97 5.11
CA ASN A 506 0.70 17.68 3.95
C ASN A 506 0.73 19.20 4.16
N ARG A 507 1.30 19.93 3.22
CA ARG A 507 1.46 21.39 3.22
C ARG A 507 0.88 22.06 1.98
N PHE A 508 0.01 21.35 1.27
CA PHE A 508 -0.77 21.98 0.20
C PHE A 508 -1.64 23.13 0.76
N PRO A 509 -1.97 24.13 -0.05
CA PRO A 509 -2.95 25.14 0.35
C PRO A 509 -4.28 24.46 0.71
N ARG A 510 -4.91 24.87 1.80
CA ARG A 510 -6.22 24.35 2.18
C ARG A 510 -7.24 24.65 1.09
N ARG A 511 -7.94 23.62 0.68
CA ARG A 511 -9.12 23.64 -0.18
C ARG A 511 -10.32 23.08 0.57
N ASN A 512 -11.49 23.11 -0.07
CA ASN A 512 -12.67 22.51 0.52
C ASN A 512 -12.61 20.98 0.40
N TYR A 513 -13.12 20.30 1.41
CA TYR A 513 -13.19 18.85 1.50
C TYR A 513 -14.44 18.39 2.23
N VAL A 514 -14.71 17.11 2.24
CA VAL A 514 -15.68 16.46 3.13
C VAL A 514 -15.26 15.03 3.41
N GLU A 515 -15.47 14.60 4.64
CA GLU A 515 -15.10 13.25 5.08
C GLU A 515 -16.26 12.51 5.70
N PHE A 516 -16.21 11.18 5.62
CA PHE A 516 -17.24 10.29 6.18
C PHE A 516 -16.59 9.13 6.91
N ARG A 517 -16.90 9.01 8.21
CA ARG A 517 -16.68 7.79 8.98
C ARG A 517 -17.99 7.01 8.99
N LEU A 518 -17.97 5.81 8.45
CA LEU A 518 -19.16 4.98 8.27
C LEU A 518 -19.18 3.84 9.28
N THR A 519 -20.36 3.59 9.86
CA THR A 519 -20.57 2.49 10.80
C THR A 519 -21.74 1.63 10.34
N GLY A 520 -21.47 0.35 10.04
CA GLY A 520 -22.49 -0.63 9.72
C GLY A 520 -23.34 -0.97 10.95
N THR A 521 -24.56 -1.41 10.71
CA THR A 521 -25.50 -1.90 11.74
C THR A 521 -26.10 -3.24 11.41
N LYS A 522 -26.20 -3.57 10.12
CA LYS A 522 -26.57 -4.85 9.53
C LYS A 522 -25.48 -5.41 8.66
N SER A 523 -24.80 -4.54 7.97
CA SER A 523 -23.52 -4.82 7.34
C SER A 523 -22.44 -4.92 8.42
N ASN A 524 -21.26 -5.41 8.08
CA ASN A 524 -20.13 -5.41 9.00
C ASN A 524 -19.92 -4.01 9.60
N ARG A 525 -19.52 -3.96 10.86
CA ARG A 525 -19.47 -2.71 11.63
C ARG A 525 -18.49 -1.69 11.05
N ASP A 526 -17.39 -2.15 10.50
CA ASP A 526 -16.37 -1.32 9.85
C ASP A 526 -16.81 -0.76 8.49
N ALA A 527 -18.02 -1.12 8.03
CA ALA A 527 -18.60 -0.72 6.75
C ALA A 527 -17.70 -1.07 5.53
N ILE A 528 -16.78 -2.02 5.66
CA ILE A 528 -15.89 -2.47 4.57
C ILE A 528 -16.74 -2.95 3.39
N GLY A 529 -16.41 -2.44 2.18
CA GLY A 529 -17.17 -2.69 0.96
C GLY A 529 -18.23 -1.64 0.65
N THR A 530 -18.49 -0.68 1.57
CA THR A 530 -19.40 0.44 1.29
C THR A 530 -18.86 1.32 0.18
N VAL A 531 -19.71 1.65 -0.79
CA VAL A 531 -19.39 2.57 -1.88
C VAL A 531 -20.12 3.89 -1.65
N VAL A 532 -19.36 4.99 -1.67
CA VAL A 532 -19.86 6.35 -1.49
C VAL A 532 -19.72 7.11 -2.81
N ARG A 533 -20.84 7.59 -3.35
CA ARG A 533 -20.87 8.47 -4.52
C ARG A 533 -21.27 9.88 -4.11
N LEU A 534 -20.49 10.85 -4.52
CA LEU A 534 -20.68 12.27 -4.22
C LEU A 534 -20.91 13.05 -5.51
N TRP A 535 -21.91 13.94 -5.49
CA TRP A 535 -22.21 14.90 -6.54
C TRP A 535 -21.96 16.32 -6.04
N ALA A 536 -21.11 17.06 -6.77
CA ALA A 536 -20.81 18.47 -6.51
C ALA A 536 -20.78 19.24 -7.84
N GLY A 537 -21.91 19.88 -8.20
CA GLY A 537 -22.11 20.48 -9.51
C GLY A 537 -22.11 19.44 -10.62
N ASN A 538 -21.17 19.55 -11.54
CA ASN A 538 -21.02 18.61 -12.65
C ASN A 538 -20.03 17.46 -12.37
N LYS A 539 -19.39 17.44 -11.20
CA LYS A 539 -18.44 16.40 -10.83
C LYS A 539 -19.13 15.29 -10.05
N VAL A 540 -18.81 14.06 -10.40
CA VAL A 540 -19.14 12.85 -9.65
C VAL A 540 -17.83 12.26 -9.17
N MET A 541 -17.78 11.83 -7.92
CA MET A 541 -16.63 11.17 -7.30
C MET A 541 -17.10 9.91 -6.60
N VAL A 542 -16.33 8.86 -6.67
CA VAL A 542 -16.64 7.57 -6.05
C VAL A 542 -15.48 7.15 -5.17
N ARG A 543 -15.78 6.66 -3.98
CA ARG A 543 -14.83 6.05 -3.05
C ARG A 543 -15.42 4.79 -2.46
N GLN A 544 -14.57 3.87 -2.07
CA GLN A 544 -14.96 2.67 -1.33
C GLN A 544 -14.30 2.67 0.05
N VAL A 545 -15.03 2.22 1.06
CA VAL A 545 -14.41 1.83 2.33
C VAL A 545 -13.65 0.53 2.06
N SER A 546 -12.35 0.67 1.84
CA SER A 546 -11.47 -0.45 1.48
C SER A 546 -10.91 -1.10 2.74
N PRO A 547 -10.73 -2.43 2.74
CA PRO A 547 -9.90 -3.10 3.74
C PRO A 547 -8.42 -2.79 3.52
N ALA A 548 -7.52 -3.58 4.10
CA ALA A 548 -6.10 -3.51 3.78
C ALA A 548 -5.86 -3.66 2.26
N GLY A 549 -4.75 -3.15 1.76
CA GLY A 549 -4.34 -3.27 0.36
C GLY A 549 -3.28 -2.24 -0.02
N GLY A 550 -2.62 -2.44 -1.15
CA GLY A 550 -1.53 -1.60 -1.62
C GLY A 550 -0.16 -2.07 -1.14
N TYR A 551 -0.01 -3.35 -0.90
CA TYR A 551 1.15 -4.08 -0.40
C TYR A 551 1.43 -3.89 1.09
N LEU A 552 1.04 -4.91 1.87
CA LEU A 552 1.27 -5.02 3.32
C LEU A 552 0.79 -3.80 4.13
N ALA A 553 -0.22 -3.09 3.65
CA ALA A 553 -0.63 -1.80 4.19
C ALA A 553 -2.14 -1.73 4.42
N GLN A 554 -2.54 -0.96 5.44
CA GLN A 554 -3.93 -0.56 5.64
C GLN A 554 -3.98 0.95 5.89
N SER A 555 -4.53 1.70 4.95
CA SER A 555 -4.84 3.13 5.10
C SER A 555 -6.12 3.32 5.92
N THR A 556 -6.44 4.58 6.24
CA THR A 556 -7.69 4.92 6.92
C THR A 556 -8.93 4.38 6.18
N ARG A 557 -9.97 4.06 6.95
CA ARG A 557 -11.33 3.76 6.43
C ARG A 557 -12.21 5.01 6.36
N VAL A 558 -11.75 6.15 6.82
CA VAL A 558 -12.43 7.43 6.61
C VAL A 558 -12.42 7.76 5.12
N VAL A 559 -13.60 7.96 4.56
CA VAL A 559 -13.77 8.28 3.14
C VAL A 559 -13.59 9.77 2.94
N HIS A 560 -12.57 10.17 2.22
CA HIS A 560 -12.20 11.55 1.96
C HIS A 560 -12.53 11.97 0.52
N PHE A 561 -13.08 13.17 0.35
CA PHE A 561 -13.30 13.83 -0.93
C PHE A 561 -12.78 15.26 -0.89
N GLY A 562 -11.79 15.58 -1.69
CA GLY A 562 -11.43 16.97 -1.99
C GLY A 562 -12.48 17.60 -2.89
N LEU A 563 -12.75 18.87 -2.67
CA LEU A 563 -13.78 19.61 -3.39
C LEU A 563 -13.21 20.77 -4.24
N GLY A 564 -11.91 21.06 -4.08
CA GLY A 564 -11.28 22.23 -4.70
C GLY A 564 -11.94 23.52 -4.23
N ASP A 565 -12.36 24.35 -5.19
CA ASP A 565 -13.05 25.61 -4.92
C ASP A 565 -14.59 25.46 -4.81
N ARG A 566 -15.13 24.23 -4.87
CA ARG A 566 -16.57 23.99 -4.74
C ARG A 566 -17.02 24.26 -3.31
N SER A 567 -18.02 25.12 -3.15
CA SER A 567 -18.52 25.57 -1.85
C SER A 567 -19.69 24.73 -1.31
N GLN A 568 -20.11 23.70 -2.04
CA GLN A 568 -21.22 22.82 -1.62
C GLN A 568 -21.13 21.44 -2.27
N VAL A 569 -21.72 20.48 -1.60
CA VAL A 569 -22.02 19.13 -2.10
C VAL A 569 -23.54 19.04 -2.30
N ASP A 570 -23.98 18.62 -3.49
CA ASP A 570 -25.42 18.52 -3.79
C ASP A 570 -26.05 17.30 -3.10
N SER A 571 -25.38 16.17 -3.20
CA SER A 571 -25.84 14.94 -2.56
C SER A 571 -24.73 13.89 -2.47
N ILE A 572 -24.96 12.95 -1.58
CA ILE A 572 -24.14 11.74 -1.40
C ILE A 572 -25.08 10.53 -1.38
N ALA A 573 -24.73 9.51 -2.15
CA ALA A 573 -25.35 8.20 -2.08
C ALA A 573 -24.36 7.20 -1.49
N ILE A 574 -24.75 6.53 -0.43
CA ILE A 574 -24.00 5.49 0.26
C ILE A 574 -24.69 4.16 -0.03
N ARG A 575 -23.98 3.27 -0.74
CA ARG A 575 -24.40 1.88 -0.93
C ARG A 575 -23.66 1.01 0.09
N TRP A 576 -24.39 0.62 1.10
CA TRP A 576 -23.89 -0.28 2.14
C TRP A 576 -23.70 -1.71 1.61
N PRO A 577 -22.80 -2.54 2.16
CA PRO A 577 -22.48 -3.86 1.63
C PRO A 577 -23.70 -4.77 1.40
N ARG A 578 -24.69 -4.73 2.31
CA ARG A 578 -25.92 -5.53 2.17
C ARG A 578 -26.99 -4.88 1.28
N GLY A 579 -26.59 -3.93 0.42
CA GLY A 579 -27.46 -3.31 -0.59
C GLY A 579 -28.37 -2.19 -0.10
N ILE A 580 -28.29 -1.80 1.17
CA ILE A 580 -29.05 -0.66 1.70
C ILE A 580 -28.51 0.62 1.05
N MET A 581 -29.42 1.47 0.55
CA MET A 581 -29.09 2.76 -0.02
C MET A 581 -29.46 3.89 0.95
N GLN A 582 -28.52 4.76 1.25
CA GLN A 582 -28.73 5.95 2.07
C GLN A 582 -28.32 7.19 1.29
N THR A 583 -29.10 8.27 1.40
CA THR A 583 -28.80 9.53 0.71
C THR A 583 -28.70 10.67 1.71
N LEU A 584 -27.61 11.42 1.65
CA LEU A 584 -27.45 12.70 2.34
C LEU A 584 -27.57 13.83 1.33
N ARG A 585 -28.32 14.88 1.64
CA ARG A 585 -28.48 16.05 0.79
C ARG A 585 -27.82 17.26 1.41
N ASN A 586 -27.05 17.99 0.62
CA ASN A 586 -26.34 19.20 1.04
C ASN A 586 -25.59 19.02 2.38
N PRO A 587 -24.75 17.98 2.53
CA PRO A 587 -23.95 17.83 3.75
C PRO A 587 -23.04 19.05 3.90
N ALA A 588 -22.70 19.40 5.13
CA ALA A 588 -21.72 20.45 5.41
C ALA A 588 -20.35 20.03 4.84
N ILE A 589 -19.60 21.00 4.33
CA ILE A 589 -18.23 20.79 3.85
C ILE A 589 -17.23 21.16 4.95
N ASN A 590 -15.96 20.79 4.75
CA ASN A 590 -14.84 21.05 5.67
C ASN A 590 -15.08 20.44 7.07
N THR A 591 -15.60 19.23 7.09
CA THR A 591 -15.90 18.49 8.31
C THR A 591 -15.99 16.99 8.06
N LEU A 592 -15.73 16.22 9.11
CA LEU A 592 -15.97 14.79 9.18
C LEU A 592 -17.43 14.53 9.61
N HIS A 593 -18.14 13.71 8.85
CA HIS A 593 -19.48 13.22 9.15
C HIS A 593 -19.43 11.79 9.70
N GLU A 594 -19.98 11.59 10.89
CA GLU A 594 -20.25 10.26 11.42
C GLU A 594 -21.60 9.77 10.88
N VAL A 595 -21.57 8.71 10.06
CA VAL A 595 -22.78 8.20 9.39
C VAL A 595 -22.99 6.73 9.75
N ARG A 596 -24.15 6.43 10.28
CA ARG A 596 -24.55 5.05 10.59
C ARG A 596 -25.50 4.50 9.52
N GLU A 597 -25.32 3.22 9.21
CA GLU A 597 -26.23 2.49 8.35
C GLU A 597 -27.66 2.55 8.93
N PRO A 598 -28.70 2.89 8.12
CA PRO A 598 -30.07 2.95 8.60
C PRO A 598 -30.61 1.55 8.94
N ALA A 599 -31.44 1.48 9.96
CA ALA A 599 -32.04 0.21 10.39
C ALA A 599 -32.98 -0.41 9.33
N ARG A 600 -33.46 0.40 8.39
CA ARG A 600 -34.31 0.02 7.23
C ARG A 600 -34.05 0.96 6.06
#